data_bc8c8bab88cf80789e8bed92b1f94003
#
_entry.id   bc8c8bab88cf80789e8bed92b1f94003
#
_cell.length_a   1.000
_cell.length_b   1.000
_cell.length_c   1.000
_cell.angle_alpha   90.00
_cell.angle_beta   90.00
_cell.angle_gamma   90.00
#
_symmetry.space_group_name_H-M   'P 1'
#
loop_
_entity.id
_entity.type
_entity.pdbx_description
1 polymer ?
#
loop_
_entity_poly.entity_id
_entity_poly.type
_entity_poly.pdbx_seq_one_letter_code
_entity_poly.pdbx_strand_id
1 'polypeptide(L)'
;NIAQQAMRAHPYVPENYNGLPVSTNTSSATVSPLASSEESGYAKSNTFYFQSNVSLKYDFPFLKGLSAKFMVAYDYSQTYSKIYSTPFRTMVATLPTTLDGNISYAENWDSRKKSENSLTEGLTRNTQITTNASLNYANTFGKHNVSAILLMETYSNDGNNFSAYGEGFSIKELAELKYASIPDKMSINGMSSVARKAGFAARVNYDYANKYLVELSCRYDGSYL
;
A
#
# COMPACT_ATOMS: atom_id res chain seq x y z
N ASN A 1 -6.99 -7.93 13.61
CA ASN A 1 -5.95 -8.95 13.45
C ASN A 1 -6.27 -10.14 14.35
N ILE A 2 -6.46 -11.35 13.76
CA ILE A 2 -6.84 -12.58 14.46
C ILE A 2 -5.80 -12.95 15.54
N ALA A 3 -4.50 -12.81 15.26
CA ALA A 3 -3.44 -13.05 16.24
C ALA A 3 -3.57 -12.17 17.48
N GLN A 4 -3.93 -10.91 17.32
CA GLN A 4 -4.18 -10.00 18.45
C GLN A 4 -5.42 -10.42 19.25
N GLN A 5 -6.46 -10.89 18.59
CA GLN A 5 -7.68 -11.40 19.25
C GLN A 5 -7.35 -12.67 20.04
N ALA A 6 -6.58 -13.60 19.45
CA ALA A 6 -6.15 -14.82 20.13
C ALA A 6 -5.30 -14.54 21.37
N MET A 7 -4.37 -13.59 21.30
CA MET A 7 -3.56 -13.19 22.47
C MET A 7 -4.35 -12.48 23.58
N ARG A 8 -5.52 -11.93 23.28
CA ARG A 8 -6.40 -11.23 24.22
C ARG A 8 -7.63 -12.05 24.62
N ALA A 9 -7.78 -13.27 24.08
CA ALA A 9 -8.83 -14.17 24.47
C ALA A 9 -8.69 -14.52 25.97
N HIS A 10 -9.80 -14.50 26.68
CA HIS A 10 -9.81 -14.73 28.11
C HIS A 10 -9.70 -16.23 28.41
N PRO A 11 -8.71 -16.70 29.19
CA PRO A 11 -8.45 -18.14 29.37
C PRO A 11 -9.54 -18.91 30.12
N TYR A 12 -10.42 -18.21 30.86
CA TYR A 12 -11.52 -18.83 31.63
C TYR A 12 -12.85 -18.93 30.87
N VAL A 13 -12.87 -18.44 29.63
CA VAL A 13 -14.08 -18.42 28.81
C VAL A 13 -13.98 -19.54 27.77
N PRO A 14 -14.98 -20.42 27.65
CA PRO A 14 -14.97 -21.49 26.66
C PRO A 14 -15.01 -20.90 25.25
N GLU A 15 -14.46 -21.65 24.30
CA GLU A 15 -14.45 -21.26 22.88
C GLU A 15 -15.86 -21.17 22.28
N ASN A 16 -16.74 -22.09 22.70
CA ASN A 16 -18.14 -22.19 22.27
C ASN A 16 -19.08 -22.37 23.46
N TYR A 17 -20.25 -21.78 23.38
CA TYR A 17 -21.35 -21.98 24.32
C TYR A 17 -22.70 -22.04 23.55
N ASN A 18 -23.47 -23.11 23.76
CA ASN A 18 -24.72 -23.38 23.02
C ASN A 18 -24.57 -23.31 21.49
N GLY A 19 -23.44 -23.79 20.97
CA GLY A 19 -23.16 -23.81 19.53
C GLY A 19 -22.74 -22.50 18.90
N LEU A 20 -22.56 -21.43 19.70
CA LEU A 20 -22.07 -20.13 19.24
C LEU A 20 -20.68 -19.84 19.82
N PRO A 21 -19.79 -19.21 19.02
CA PRO A 21 -18.49 -18.77 19.49
C PRO A 21 -18.64 -17.75 20.63
N VAL A 22 -17.77 -17.83 21.64
CA VAL A 22 -17.84 -16.93 22.81
C VAL A 22 -16.86 -15.78 22.66
N SER A 23 -17.33 -14.57 23.01
CA SER A 23 -16.53 -13.37 23.18
C SER A 23 -16.71 -12.80 24.59
N THR A 24 -15.72 -12.10 25.12
CA THR A 24 -15.80 -11.46 26.44
C THR A 24 -16.30 -10.02 26.38
N ASN A 25 -16.43 -9.46 25.19
CA ASN A 25 -16.94 -8.11 24.97
C ASN A 25 -17.32 -7.97 23.49
N THR A 26 -18.10 -6.94 23.19
CA THR A 26 -18.41 -6.52 21.82
C THR A 26 -17.33 -5.62 21.20
N SER A 27 -16.26 -5.29 21.93
CA SER A 27 -15.15 -4.49 21.40
C SER A 27 -14.26 -5.29 20.43
N SER A 28 -13.64 -4.62 19.49
CA SER A 28 -12.80 -5.23 18.46
C SER A 28 -11.61 -6.06 18.97
N ALA A 29 -11.24 -5.87 20.23
CA ALA A 29 -10.09 -6.52 20.84
C ALA A 29 -10.40 -7.88 21.50
N THR A 30 -11.68 -8.18 21.74
CA THR A 30 -12.14 -9.31 22.56
C THR A 30 -13.17 -10.19 21.88
N VAL A 31 -13.39 -9.99 20.59
CA VAL A 31 -14.25 -10.88 19.77
C VAL A 31 -13.58 -12.23 19.61
N SER A 32 -14.37 -13.29 19.56
CA SER A 32 -13.90 -14.65 19.32
C SER A 32 -12.97 -14.72 18.08
N PRO A 33 -11.72 -15.15 18.24
CA PRO A 33 -10.82 -15.33 17.10
C PRO A 33 -11.31 -16.40 16.13
N LEU A 34 -12.00 -17.44 16.64
CA LEU A 34 -12.60 -18.49 15.84
C LEU A 34 -13.69 -17.93 14.91
N ALA A 35 -14.68 -17.24 15.46
CA ALA A 35 -15.74 -16.61 14.67
C ALA A 35 -15.17 -15.60 13.65
N SER A 36 -14.14 -14.86 14.04
CA SER A 36 -13.47 -13.92 13.14
C SER A 36 -12.76 -14.60 11.98
N SER A 37 -12.25 -15.81 12.16
CA SER A 37 -11.55 -16.55 11.09
C SER A 37 -12.50 -17.31 10.16
N GLU A 38 -13.57 -17.87 10.69
CA GLU A 38 -14.42 -18.81 9.95
C GLU A 38 -15.71 -18.16 9.41
N GLU A 39 -16.28 -17.22 10.15
CA GLU A 39 -17.60 -16.67 9.83
C GLU A 39 -17.58 -15.24 9.30
N SER A 40 -16.51 -14.50 9.49
CA SER A 40 -16.49 -13.07 9.17
C SER A 40 -16.40 -12.74 7.67
N GLY A 41 -16.22 -13.74 6.81
CA GLY A 41 -16.01 -13.58 5.38
C GLY A 41 -14.53 -13.69 4.97
N TYR A 42 -14.14 -13.01 3.92
CA TYR A 42 -12.75 -13.07 3.41
C TYR A 42 -12.27 -11.73 2.87
N ALA A 43 -10.95 -11.54 2.88
CA ALA A 43 -10.28 -10.45 2.20
C ALA A 43 -9.20 -11.03 1.29
N LYS A 44 -9.34 -10.80 -0.01
CA LYS A 44 -8.36 -11.22 -1.04
C LYS A 44 -7.78 -9.98 -1.70
N SER A 45 -6.47 -9.98 -1.88
CA SER A 45 -5.76 -8.90 -2.58
C SER A 45 -4.67 -9.50 -3.45
N ASN A 46 -4.70 -9.16 -4.72
CA ASN A 46 -3.69 -9.56 -5.69
C ASN A 46 -3.01 -8.31 -6.24
N THR A 47 -1.69 -8.26 -6.11
CA THR A 47 -0.90 -7.15 -6.64
C THR A 47 0.04 -7.65 -7.72
N PHE A 48 -0.04 -7.01 -8.89
CA PHE A 48 0.89 -7.20 -9.98
C PHE A 48 1.84 -6.01 -10.03
N TYR A 49 3.15 -6.31 -10.15
CA TYR A 49 4.20 -5.33 -10.34
C TYR A 49 4.94 -5.61 -11.64
N PHE A 50 5.16 -4.56 -12.42
CA PHE A 50 6.07 -4.58 -13.55
C PHE A 50 7.03 -3.41 -13.42
N GLN A 51 8.33 -3.71 -13.41
CA GLN A 51 9.38 -2.71 -13.31
C GLN A 51 10.39 -2.94 -14.44
N SER A 52 10.74 -1.88 -15.13
CA SER A 52 11.73 -1.93 -16.18
C SER A 52 12.56 -0.66 -16.22
N ASN A 53 13.81 -0.79 -16.58
CA ASN A 53 14.65 0.37 -16.89
C ASN A 53 15.51 0.06 -18.11
N VAL A 54 15.72 1.09 -18.90
CA VAL A 54 16.63 1.06 -20.05
C VAL A 54 17.57 2.23 -19.93
N SER A 55 18.85 1.98 -20.08
CA SER A 55 19.86 3.04 -20.08
C SER A 55 20.78 2.94 -21.28
N LEU A 56 21.09 4.08 -21.86
CA LEU A 56 22.04 4.24 -22.95
C LEU A 56 23.16 5.16 -22.49
N LYS A 57 24.40 4.73 -22.66
CA LYS A 57 25.59 5.56 -22.45
C LYS A 57 26.34 5.73 -23.77
N TYR A 58 26.77 6.94 -24.04
CA TYR A 58 27.59 7.27 -25.20
C TYR A 58 28.81 8.06 -24.75
N ASP A 59 29.98 7.54 -25.06
CA ASP A 59 31.29 8.21 -24.83
C ASP A 59 31.70 8.92 -26.12
N PHE A 60 31.89 10.24 -26.04
CA PHE A 60 32.18 11.07 -27.23
C PHE A 60 33.65 10.91 -27.68
N PRO A 61 33.89 10.38 -28.88
CA PRO A 61 35.26 10.12 -29.35
C PRO A 61 36.09 11.40 -29.63
N PHE A 62 35.41 12.52 -29.91
CA PHE A 62 36.04 13.79 -30.22
C PHE A 62 36.48 14.57 -28.97
N LEU A 63 35.96 14.24 -27.77
CA LEU A 63 36.34 14.91 -26.52
C LEU A 63 36.60 13.87 -25.44
N LYS A 64 37.86 13.59 -25.20
CA LYS A 64 38.28 12.63 -24.17
C LYS A 64 37.70 13.02 -22.80
N GLY A 65 37.04 12.07 -22.17
CA GLY A 65 36.43 12.24 -20.83
C GLY A 65 35.00 12.75 -20.83
N LEU A 66 34.41 13.05 -22.00
CA LEU A 66 33.01 13.42 -22.12
C LEU A 66 32.15 12.19 -22.40
N SER A 67 31.05 12.02 -21.61
CA SER A 67 30.05 11.00 -21.85
C SER A 67 28.65 11.53 -21.57
N ALA A 68 27.66 11.05 -22.32
CA ALA A 68 26.25 11.27 -22.05
C ALA A 68 25.61 9.96 -21.61
N LYS A 69 24.70 10.01 -20.64
CA LYS A 69 23.88 8.88 -20.23
C LYS A 69 22.41 9.30 -20.21
N PHE A 70 21.58 8.47 -20.81
CA PHE A 70 20.13 8.60 -20.77
C PHE A 70 19.53 7.33 -20.16
N MET A 71 18.57 7.48 -19.27
CA MET A 71 17.88 6.36 -18.63
C MET A 71 16.39 6.67 -18.55
N VAL A 72 15.58 5.68 -18.86
CA VAL A 72 14.13 5.69 -18.61
C VAL A 72 13.80 4.47 -17.76
N ALA A 73 13.11 4.69 -16.65
CA ALA A 73 12.50 3.66 -15.83
C ALA A 73 10.98 3.76 -15.94
N TYR A 74 10.33 2.62 -16.09
CA TYR A 74 8.88 2.47 -16.12
C TYR A 74 8.48 1.48 -15.04
N ASP A 75 7.71 1.95 -14.05
CA ASP A 75 7.16 1.15 -12.97
C ASP A 75 5.64 1.16 -13.05
N TYR A 76 5.06 -0.02 -13.05
CA TYR A 76 3.62 -0.23 -13.06
C TYR A 76 3.21 -1.13 -11.92
N SER A 77 2.20 -0.74 -11.16
CA SER A 77 1.57 -1.58 -10.17
C SER A 77 0.06 -1.56 -10.31
N GLN A 78 -0.55 -2.72 -10.13
CA GLN A 78 -2.00 -2.88 -10.11
C GLN A 78 -2.38 -3.81 -8.98
N THR A 79 -3.25 -3.34 -8.08
CA THR A 79 -3.82 -4.11 -7.00
C THR A 79 -5.32 -4.26 -7.20
N TYR A 80 -5.77 -5.50 -7.29
CA TYR A 80 -7.18 -5.85 -7.21
C TYR A 80 -7.48 -6.39 -5.82
N SER A 81 -8.53 -5.89 -5.19
CA SER A 81 -8.99 -6.31 -3.87
C SER A 81 -10.46 -6.73 -3.90
N LYS A 82 -10.78 -7.81 -3.20
CA LYS A 82 -12.14 -8.30 -3.00
C LYS A 82 -12.32 -8.65 -1.53
N ILE A 83 -13.19 -7.91 -0.85
CA ILE A 83 -13.45 -8.03 0.59
C ILE A 83 -14.93 -8.34 0.77
N TYR A 84 -15.23 -9.57 1.15
CA TYR A 84 -16.56 -10.00 1.53
C TYR A 84 -16.67 -10.08 3.04
N SER A 85 -17.67 -9.45 3.61
CA SER A 85 -17.90 -9.37 5.05
C SER A 85 -19.28 -9.91 5.40
N THR A 86 -19.32 -10.84 6.35
CA THR A 86 -20.54 -11.48 6.82
C THR A 86 -20.80 -11.12 8.29
N PRO A 87 -22.01 -10.74 8.69
CA PRO A 87 -22.37 -10.67 10.10
C PRO A 87 -22.42 -12.07 10.70
N PHE A 88 -22.04 -12.20 11.95
CA PHE A 88 -22.13 -13.45 12.69
C PHE A 88 -22.59 -13.21 14.13
N ARG A 89 -23.14 -14.24 14.74
CA ARG A 89 -23.58 -14.20 16.14
C ARG A 89 -22.49 -14.72 17.05
N THR A 90 -22.44 -14.17 18.25
CA THR A 90 -21.55 -14.62 19.32
C THR A 90 -22.30 -14.68 20.65
N MET A 91 -21.87 -15.55 21.54
CA MET A 91 -22.21 -15.46 22.94
C MET A 91 -21.27 -14.51 23.64
N VAL A 92 -21.81 -13.46 24.23
CA VAL A 92 -21.02 -12.53 25.05
C VAL A 92 -20.98 -13.04 26.48
N ALA A 93 -19.82 -13.43 26.94
CA ALA A 93 -19.57 -13.81 28.31
C ALA A 93 -19.34 -12.58 29.18
N THR A 94 -20.15 -12.40 30.22
CA THR A 94 -19.92 -11.39 31.26
C THR A 94 -19.30 -12.08 32.45
N LEU A 95 -18.05 -11.66 32.77
CA LEU A 95 -17.32 -12.20 33.91
C LEU A 95 -17.90 -11.65 35.22
N PRO A 96 -17.97 -12.47 36.28
CA PRO A 96 -18.46 -12.01 37.57
C PRO A 96 -17.47 -11.00 38.19
N THR A 97 -18.02 -10.10 38.99
CA THR A 97 -17.20 -9.13 39.75
C THR A 97 -16.67 -9.70 41.05
N THR A 98 -17.17 -10.87 41.49
CA THR A 98 -16.77 -11.59 42.71
C THR A 98 -16.28 -12.99 42.37
N LEU A 99 -15.38 -13.55 43.21
CA LEU A 99 -14.78 -14.88 43.00
C LEU A 99 -15.79 -16.02 43.01
N ASP A 100 -16.95 -15.85 43.70
CA ASP A 100 -17.99 -16.86 43.80
C ASP A 100 -19.11 -16.66 42.77
N GLY A 101 -18.95 -15.70 41.86
CA GLY A 101 -19.96 -15.41 40.83
C GLY A 101 -19.85 -16.35 39.64
N ASN A 102 -20.96 -16.59 38.99
CA ASN A 102 -21.01 -17.38 37.75
C ASN A 102 -20.87 -16.49 36.52
N ILE A 103 -20.22 -17.01 35.47
CA ILE A 103 -20.19 -16.38 34.15
C ILE A 103 -21.58 -16.41 33.55
N SER A 104 -22.08 -15.26 33.13
CA SER A 104 -23.36 -15.16 32.40
C SER A 104 -23.09 -15.04 30.89
N TYR A 105 -23.96 -15.61 30.07
CA TYR A 105 -23.87 -15.63 28.63
C TYR A 105 -25.11 -14.99 28.02
N ALA A 106 -24.88 -14.06 27.08
CA ALA A 106 -25.98 -13.46 26.30
C ALA A 106 -25.64 -13.52 24.81
N GLU A 107 -26.60 -13.96 24.00
CA GLU A 107 -26.44 -13.94 22.54
C GLU A 107 -26.46 -12.51 22.04
N ASN A 108 -25.53 -12.20 21.14
CA ASN A 108 -25.42 -10.89 20.51
C ASN A 108 -24.84 -11.00 19.07
N TRP A 109 -25.17 -10.03 18.25
CA TRP A 109 -24.51 -9.82 16.99
C TRP A 109 -23.15 -9.11 17.21
N ASP A 110 -22.14 -9.47 16.43
CA ASP A 110 -20.91 -8.70 16.46
C ASP A 110 -21.19 -7.26 16.03
N SER A 111 -21.14 -6.33 16.98
CA SER A 111 -21.48 -4.91 16.80
C SER A 111 -20.59 -4.19 15.77
N ARG A 112 -19.46 -4.77 15.42
CA ARG A 112 -18.58 -4.25 14.36
C ARG A 112 -19.04 -4.63 12.96
N LYS A 113 -19.93 -5.58 12.86
CA LYS A 113 -20.46 -6.06 11.59
C LYS A 113 -21.78 -5.38 11.28
N LYS A 114 -22.02 -5.18 10.01
CA LYS A 114 -23.29 -4.71 9.52
C LYS A 114 -24.35 -5.78 9.72
N SER A 115 -25.59 -5.39 9.73
CA SER A 115 -26.71 -6.33 9.81
C SER A 115 -26.82 -7.25 8.61
N GLU A 116 -26.21 -6.84 7.50
CA GLU A 116 -26.21 -7.55 6.23
C GLU A 116 -24.77 -7.87 5.77
N ASN A 117 -24.63 -8.92 5.00
CA ASN A 117 -23.37 -9.21 4.33
C ASN A 117 -23.07 -8.15 3.27
N SER A 118 -21.81 -7.90 3.07
CA SER A 118 -21.34 -6.84 2.17
C SER A 118 -20.15 -7.28 1.36
N LEU A 119 -20.01 -6.72 0.15
CA LEU A 119 -18.90 -6.92 -0.74
C LEU A 119 -18.31 -5.57 -1.14
N THR A 120 -16.99 -5.46 -1.02
CA THR A 120 -16.22 -4.36 -1.59
C THR A 120 -15.26 -4.94 -2.62
N GLU A 121 -15.32 -4.44 -3.84
CA GLU A 121 -14.30 -4.71 -4.84
C GLU A 121 -13.60 -3.42 -5.23
N GLY A 122 -12.29 -3.48 -5.41
CA GLY A 122 -11.49 -2.31 -5.73
C GLY A 122 -10.33 -2.63 -6.65
N LEU A 123 -10.01 -1.66 -7.50
CA LEU A 123 -8.83 -1.66 -8.36
C LEU A 123 -8.03 -0.39 -8.11
N THR A 124 -6.78 -0.56 -7.75
CA THR A 124 -5.82 0.55 -7.67
C THR A 124 -4.72 0.31 -8.68
N ARG A 125 -4.45 1.31 -9.51
CA ARG A 125 -3.39 1.28 -10.51
C ARG A 125 -2.48 2.48 -10.33
N ASN A 126 -1.18 2.25 -10.42
CA ASN A 126 -0.18 3.29 -10.35
C ASN A 126 0.84 3.08 -11.48
N THR A 127 1.13 4.14 -12.22
CA THR A 127 2.11 4.17 -13.31
C THR A 127 3.11 5.26 -13.03
N GLN A 128 4.38 4.90 -12.92
CA GLN A 128 5.47 5.82 -12.68
C GLN A 128 6.48 5.77 -13.83
N ILE A 129 6.85 6.93 -14.34
CA ILE A 129 7.92 7.09 -15.33
C ILE A 129 8.97 8.02 -14.74
N THR A 130 10.21 7.54 -14.69
CA THR A 130 11.37 8.33 -14.29
C THR A 130 12.33 8.42 -15.46
N THR A 131 12.73 9.63 -15.81
CA THR A 131 13.71 9.87 -16.88
C THR A 131 14.90 10.62 -16.32
N ASN A 132 16.10 10.11 -16.58
CA ASN A 132 17.35 10.74 -16.20
C ASN A 132 18.21 10.96 -17.44
N ALA A 133 18.66 12.18 -17.65
CA ALA A 133 19.65 12.52 -18.67
C ALA A 133 20.85 13.19 -17.99
N SER A 134 22.04 12.69 -18.23
CA SER A 134 23.25 13.29 -17.66
C SER A 134 24.36 13.45 -18.69
N LEU A 135 25.08 14.55 -18.56
CA LEU A 135 26.32 14.81 -19.28
C LEU A 135 27.44 14.83 -18.25
N ASN A 136 28.43 13.97 -18.45
CA ASN A 136 29.55 13.78 -17.53
C ASN A 136 30.84 14.10 -18.25
N TYR A 137 31.68 14.90 -17.62
CA TYR A 137 33.04 15.19 -18.10
C TYR A 137 34.04 14.89 -16.99
N ALA A 138 35.12 14.19 -17.31
CA ALA A 138 36.23 13.97 -16.40
C ALA A 138 37.54 13.90 -17.18
N ASN A 139 38.49 14.74 -16.82
CA ASN A 139 39.80 14.74 -17.47
C ASN A 139 40.91 15.23 -16.51
N THR A 140 42.13 14.82 -16.80
CA THR A 140 43.34 15.20 -16.06
C THR A 140 44.30 15.93 -16.97
N PHE A 141 44.73 17.12 -16.58
CA PHE A 141 45.67 17.97 -17.27
C PHE A 141 46.91 18.20 -16.40
N GLY A 142 47.89 17.33 -16.49
CA GLY A 142 49.05 17.37 -15.62
C GLY A 142 48.68 17.12 -14.15
N LYS A 143 48.78 18.17 -13.31
CA LYS A 143 48.42 18.10 -11.89
C LYS A 143 46.97 18.56 -11.62
N HIS A 144 46.20 18.91 -12.64
CA HIS A 144 44.83 19.41 -12.53
C HIS A 144 43.83 18.31 -12.91
N ASN A 145 43.00 17.90 -11.99
CA ASN A 145 41.89 16.99 -12.24
C ASN A 145 40.59 17.80 -12.22
N VAL A 146 39.81 17.66 -13.27
CA VAL A 146 38.50 18.34 -13.41
C VAL A 146 37.42 17.29 -13.67
N SER A 147 36.36 17.35 -12.94
CA SER A 147 35.16 16.61 -13.28
C SER A 147 33.91 17.49 -13.16
N ALA A 148 32.96 17.27 -14.06
CA ALA A 148 31.70 17.99 -14.09
C ALA A 148 30.56 17.03 -14.44
N ILE A 149 29.41 17.25 -13.85
CA ILE A 149 28.17 16.57 -14.19
C ILE A 149 27.03 17.58 -14.32
N LEU A 150 26.26 17.44 -15.39
CA LEU A 150 24.96 18.06 -15.55
C LEU A 150 23.92 16.95 -15.56
N LEU A 151 22.89 17.07 -14.76
CA LEU A 151 21.81 16.09 -14.61
C LEU A 151 20.47 16.77 -14.80
N MET A 152 19.62 16.16 -15.60
CA MET A 152 18.18 16.42 -15.68
C MET A 152 17.46 15.18 -15.24
N GLU A 153 16.52 15.34 -14.33
CA GLU A 153 15.64 14.27 -13.84
C GLU A 153 14.19 14.69 -14.01
N THR A 154 13.35 13.79 -14.53
CA THR A 154 11.91 13.97 -14.53
C THR A 154 11.24 12.77 -13.88
N TYR A 155 10.18 13.04 -13.16
CA TYR A 155 9.34 12.06 -12.48
C TYR A 155 7.89 12.33 -12.82
N SER A 156 7.19 11.30 -13.25
CA SER A 156 5.78 11.33 -13.57
C SER A 156 5.11 10.16 -12.87
N ASN A 157 4.09 10.42 -12.08
CA ASN A 157 3.28 9.40 -11.43
C ASN A 157 1.79 9.65 -11.68
N ASP A 158 1.10 8.62 -12.21
CA ASP A 158 -0.32 8.62 -12.50
C ASP A 158 -0.98 7.49 -11.70
N GLY A 159 -1.77 7.86 -10.70
CA GLY A 159 -2.55 6.97 -9.86
C GLY A 159 -4.02 6.99 -10.25
N ASN A 160 -4.65 5.82 -10.28
CA ASN A 160 -6.10 5.66 -10.43
C ASN A 160 -6.58 4.64 -9.42
N ASN A 161 -7.64 4.97 -8.71
CA ASN A 161 -8.37 4.00 -7.91
C ASN A 161 -9.85 4.00 -8.29
N PHE A 162 -10.44 2.84 -8.14
CA PHE A 162 -11.86 2.61 -8.32
C PHE A 162 -12.29 1.58 -7.29
N SER A 163 -13.45 1.77 -6.67
CA SER A 163 -14.06 0.78 -5.79
C SER A 163 -15.57 0.80 -5.90
N ALA A 164 -16.16 -0.36 -5.76
CA ALA A 164 -17.60 -0.56 -5.69
C ALA A 164 -17.94 -1.36 -4.44
N TYR A 165 -19.06 -1.03 -3.85
CA TYR A 165 -19.59 -1.61 -2.63
C TYR A 165 -21.06 -1.98 -2.82
N GLY A 166 -21.47 -3.10 -2.23
CA GLY A 166 -22.88 -3.53 -2.18
C GLY A 166 -23.17 -4.39 -0.96
N GLU A 167 -24.44 -4.45 -0.58
CA GLU A 167 -24.96 -5.24 0.54
C GLU A 167 -26.10 -6.18 0.11
N GLY A 168 -26.43 -7.18 0.95
CA GLY A 168 -27.58 -8.04 0.81
C GLY A 168 -27.39 -9.18 -0.17
N PHE A 169 -26.37 -10.03 0.04
CA PHE A 169 -26.13 -11.20 -0.80
C PHE A 169 -26.86 -12.42 -0.23
N SER A 170 -27.79 -12.99 -1.01
CA SER A 170 -28.56 -14.16 -0.59
C SER A 170 -27.74 -15.45 -0.54
N ILE A 171 -26.68 -15.56 -1.34
CA ILE A 171 -25.82 -16.74 -1.42
C ILE A 171 -24.37 -16.31 -1.19
N LYS A 172 -23.76 -16.86 -0.13
CA LYS A 172 -22.40 -16.51 0.30
C LYS A 172 -21.34 -16.87 -0.76
N GLU A 173 -21.53 -17.98 -1.44
CA GLU A 173 -20.62 -18.50 -2.49
C GLU A 173 -20.67 -17.68 -3.78
N LEU A 174 -21.74 -16.92 -3.99
CA LEU A 174 -21.95 -16.03 -5.14
C LEU A 174 -21.77 -14.56 -4.75
N ALA A 175 -20.73 -14.25 -4.01
CA ALA A 175 -20.38 -12.87 -3.65
C ALA A 175 -19.84 -12.10 -4.87
N GLU A 176 -20.75 -11.66 -5.72
CA GLU A 176 -20.49 -10.80 -6.89
C GLU A 176 -21.36 -9.54 -6.80
N LEU A 177 -20.81 -8.36 -7.07
CA LEU A 177 -21.53 -7.08 -6.94
C LEU A 177 -22.87 -7.04 -7.67
N LYS A 178 -22.99 -7.77 -8.78
CA LYS A 178 -24.23 -7.91 -9.54
C LYS A 178 -25.42 -8.43 -8.70
N TYR A 179 -25.12 -9.23 -7.68
CA TYR A 179 -26.15 -9.88 -6.85
C TYR A 179 -26.42 -9.14 -5.54
N ALA A 180 -25.87 -7.95 -5.35
CA ALA A 180 -26.24 -7.09 -4.24
C ALA A 180 -27.72 -6.70 -4.36
N SER A 181 -28.51 -6.93 -3.32
CA SER A 181 -29.97 -6.78 -3.37
C SER A 181 -30.51 -5.52 -2.69
N ILE A 182 -29.64 -4.74 -2.04
CA ILE A 182 -30.03 -3.51 -1.33
C ILE A 182 -29.53 -2.29 -2.09
N PRO A 183 -30.33 -1.69 -3.00
CA PRO A 183 -29.89 -0.60 -3.87
C PRO A 183 -29.39 0.63 -3.12
N ASP A 184 -30.07 1.01 -2.03
CA ASP A 184 -29.73 2.19 -1.22
C ASP A 184 -28.39 2.05 -0.47
N LYS A 185 -27.82 0.83 -0.46
CA LYS A 185 -26.52 0.52 0.16
C LYS A 185 -25.41 0.28 -0.84
N MET A 186 -25.69 0.50 -2.11
CA MET A 186 -24.67 0.43 -3.14
C MET A 186 -23.91 1.76 -3.25
N SER A 187 -22.61 1.70 -3.40
CA SER A 187 -21.78 2.88 -3.65
C SER A 187 -20.65 2.58 -4.59
N ILE A 188 -20.30 3.59 -5.37
CA ILE A 188 -19.15 3.57 -6.28
C ILE A 188 -18.28 4.77 -5.92
N ASN A 189 -16.98 4.54 -5.86
CA ASN A 189 -16.00 5.59 -5.61
C ASN A 189 -14.82 5.43 -6.56
N GLY A 190 -14.22 6.55 -6.93
CA GLY A 190 -13.04 6.55 -7.77
C GLY A 190 -12.34 7.91 -7.78
N MET A 191 -11.03 7.86 -7.89
CA MET A 191 -10.20 9.06 -7.91
C MET A 191 -8.96 8.82 -8.76
N SER A 192 -8.53 9.87 -9.45
CA SER A 192 -7.25 9.92 -10.13
C SER A 192 -6.33 10.91 -9.43
N SER A 193 -5.05 10.58 -9.39
CA SER A 193 -4.01 11.45 -8.86
C SER A 193 -2.88 11.58 -9.87
N VAL A 194 -2.29 12.76 -9.94
CA VAL A 194 -1.19 13.06 -10.85
C VAL A 194 -0.11 13.79 -10.07
N ALA A 195 1.12 13.31 -10.17
CA ALA A 195 2.29 14.01 -9.63
C ALA A 195 3.37 14.12 -10.71
N ARG A 196 3.95 15.30 -10.86
CA ARG A 196 5.02 15.60 -11.81
C ARG A 196 6.13 16.34 -11.09
N LYS A 197 7.36 15.91 -11.32
CA LYS A 197 8.54 16.60 -10.79
C LYS A 197 9.58 16.69 -11.89
N ALA A 198 10.32 17.79 -11.91
CA ALA A 198 11.49 17.96 -12.76
C ALA A 198 12.60 18.65 -11.97
N GLY A 199 13.83 18.18 -12.12
CA GLY A 199 14.99 18.72 -11.45
C GLY A 199 16.17 18.82 -12.41
N PHE A 200 16.96 19.87 -12.20
CA PHE A 200 18.27 20.06 -12.85
C PHE A 200 19.32 20.17 -11.77
N ALA A 201 20.40 19.44 -11.92
CA ALA A 201 21.54 19.52 -11.01
C ALA A 201 22.84 19.68 -11.80
N ALA A 202 23.74 20.45 -11.23
CA ALA A 202 25.09 20.60 -11.75
C ALA A 202 26.10 20.45 -10.61
N ARG A 203 27.22 19.80 -10.88
CA ARG A 203 28.34 19.68 -9.96
C ARG A 203 29.66 19.81 -10.75
N VAL A 204 30.57 20.53 -10.18
CA VAL A 204 31.96 20.65 -10.71
C VAL A 204 32.90 20.38 -9.56
N ASN A 205 33.85 19.48 -9.80
CA ASN A 205 34.94 19.18 -8.90
C ASN A 205 36.26 19.57 -9.58
N TYR A 206 37.11 20.21 -8.82
CA TYR A 206 38.49 20.54 -9.23
C TYR A 206 39.45 20.11 -8.15
N ASP A 207 40.51 19.46 -8.56
CA ASP A 207 41.59 19.00 -7.70
C ASP A 207 42.94 19.41 -8.31
N TYR A 208 43.79 19.98 -7.49
CA TYR A 208 45.19 20.30 -7.85
C TYR A 208 46.16 19.44 -7.05
N ALA A 209 46.90 18.60 -7.76
CA ALA A 209 47.98 17.75 -7.24
C ALA A 209 47.51 16.83 -6.07
N ASN A 210 46.25 16.47 -5.97
CA ASN A 210 45.60 15.73 -4.84
C ASN A 210 45.80 16.42 -3.48
N LYS A 211 45.99 17.75 -3.47
CA LYS A 211 46.18 18.54 -2.25
C LYS A 211 45.09 19.56 -2.02
N TYR A 212 44.60 20.19 -3.07
CA TYR A 212 43.60 21.25 -2.99
C TYR A 212 42.38 20.81 -3.78
N LEU A 213 41.30 20.59 -3.10
CA LEU A 213 40.04 20.13 -3.66
C LEU A 213 38.96 21.20 -3.50
N VAL A 214 38.22 21.48 -4.56
CA VAL A 214 37.09 22.39 -4.58
C VAL A 214 35.91 21.67 -5.22
N GLU A 215 34.77 21.67 -4.58
CA GLU A 215 33.51 21.21 -5.13
C GLU A 215 32.47 22.34 -5.11
N LEU A 216 31.77 22.52 -6.23
CA LEU A 216 30.63 23.39 -6.36
C LEU A 216 29.46 22.57 -6.87
N SER A 217 28.31 22.66 -6.21
CA SER A 217 27.08 21.99 -6.63
C SER A 217 25.87 22.91 -6.52
N CYS A 218 24.95 22.77 -7.47
CA CYS A 218 23.65 23.44 -7.44
C CYS A 218 22.57 22.49 -7.91
N ARG A 219 21.34 22.70 -7.41
CA ARG A 219 20.14 21.97 -7.82
C ARG A 219 18.95 22.93 -7.86
N TYR A 220 18.14 22.75 -8.87
CA TYR A 220 16.87 23.45 -9.04
C TYR A 220 15.78 22.41 -9.29
N ASP A 221 14.72 22.43 -8.48
CA ASP A 221 13.60 21.48 -8.54
C ASP A 221 12.29 22.21 -8.70
N GLY A 222 11.42 21.65 -9.58
CA GLY A 222 10.03 22.05 -9.74
C GLY A 222 9.10 20.86 -9.50
N SER A 223 7.95 21.07 -8.89
CA SER A 223 6.94 20.04 -8.69
C SER A 223 5.53 20.56 -8.97
N TYR A 224 4.70 19.67 -9.49
CA TYR A 224 3.26 19.79 -9.62
C TYR A 224 2.62 18.57 -8.93
N LEU A 225 1.75 18.83 -7.94
CA LEU A 225 1.08 17.83 -7.12
C LEU A 225 -0.43 18.01 -7.21
#